data_29b4605961b6c0b637cb6849edb038bf
#
_entry.id   29b4605961b6c0b637cb6849edb038bf
#
_cell.length_a   1.000
_cell.length_b   1.000
_cell.length_c   1.000
_cell.angle_alpha   90.00
_cell.angle_beta   90.00
_cell.angle_gamma   90.00
#
_symmetry.space_group_name_H-M   'P 1'
#
loop_
_entity.id
_entity.type
_entity.pdbx_description
1 polymer ?
#
loop_
_entity_poly.entity_id
_entity_poly.type
_entity_poly.pdbx_seq_one_letter_code
_entity_poly.pdbx_strand_id
1 'polypeptide(L)'
;MSTWGRGLSAPDATAPAGEPVPRKAGFASAAASGSAWTTLQTVANKFVTVFAMLVLARLLTPAEFGLANLAASIGAFLFVFSPFVMGDVLLAQPKRLNELGASAQSIAWGAGLLLFVILAAVALPIEWLSGRAGLAFLLIVVVGQRPLADAAFMLPNARLRSQLAYRRIAMIDAGVILFATVSGVAMAYFGAGPSSIIFPPIAMIWLRAFFYARAIRKDSRAASVSVSPSVNHSLARPLAQRFAVAALGQYLNNMLLCVDVIVLSFFASETEIGLFGFAAQLAMQANVVIANQLGGVLQPIFAHIHNDAVRQVSGFIRATRLLSAVAVPLSLIQAALAVPAFTLLFAAKWQGSIAVFATLSVGQAFVFVTAPAIALLKAQGRFKAYFVWQFAQLSAAIVAYVCALQFGGPTALRFAAAIGLPVDEDAGKALALSIASALVWVICSPVAVWLAGRPARLSVRSALSIFFAPWLVTVPIALALIGAWAMLRGSIAPLRADIITVTLLGPFAVALSVVGCVCMRADTRADFVSILGRFRPRKMR
;
A
#
# COMPACT_ATOMS: atom_id res chain seq x y z
N MET A 1 34.30 -1.24 -5.41
CA MET A 1 33.17 -1.74 -4.60
C MET A 1 33.61 -2.75 -3.52
N SER A 2 34.85 -2.64 -3.01
CA SER A 2 35.48 -3.56 -2.05
C SER A 2 35.86 -2.90 -0.72
N THR A 3 35.27 -1.75 -0.37
CA THR A 3 35.60 -0.99 0.85
C THR A 3 34.47 -0.95 1.89
N TRP A 4 33.44 -1.79 1.73
CA TRP A 4 32.27 -1.80 2.63
C TRP A 4 32.44 -2.67 3.89
N GLY A 5 33.59 -3.36 4.07
CA GLY A 5 33.80 -4.33 5.14
C GLY A 5 34.78 -3.93 6.25
N ARG A 6 35.44 -2.78 6.20
CA ARG A 6 36.49 -2.41 7.16
C ARG A 6 36.18 -1.12 7.89
N GLY A 7 35.26 -1.15 8.82
CA GLY A 7 34.93 0.01 9.65
C GLY A 7 34.03 -0.23 10.85
N LEU A 8 33.69 -1.49 11.10
CA LEU A 8 33.04 -1.88 12.35
C LEU A 8 33.86 -3.02 12.94
N SER A 9 34.76 -2.71 13.87
CA SER A 9 35.36 -3.68 14.78
C SER A 9 34.27 -4.55 15.37
N ALA A 10 34.48 -5.88 15.35
CA ALA A 10 33.66 -6.84 16.07
C ALA A 10 33.50 -6.37 17.52
N PRO A 11 32.33 -6.56 18.15
CA PRO A 11 32.19 -6.24 19.56
C PRO A 11 33.15 -7.11 20.36
N ASP A 12 33.96 -6.44 21.20
CA ASP A 12 34.89 -7.07 22.13
C ASP A 12 34.21 -8.21 22.89
N ALA A 13 34.80 -9.38 22.84
CA ALA A 13 34.36 -10.62 23.51
C ALA A 13 34.57 -10.61 25.04
N THR A 14 34.73 -9.43 25.65
CA THR A 14 34.92 -9.24 27.10
C THR A 14 33.83 -8.36 27.71
N ALA A 15 32.57 -8.81 27.62
CA ALA A 15 31.53 -8.29 28.48
C ALA A 15 31.32 -9.28 29.65
N PRO A 16 31.26 -8.81 30.92
CA PRO A 16 31.07 -9.69 32.06
C PRO A 16 29.69 -10.35 32.00
N ALA A 17 29.70 -11.66 32.27
CA ALA A 17 28.47 -12.44 32.45
C ALA A 17 27.72 -11.92 33.68
N GLY A 18 26.49 -11.47 33.52
CA GLY A 18 25.64 -11.25 34.67
C GLY A 18 24.69 -10.09 34.67
N GLU A 19 23.77 -10.02 33.69
CA GLU A 19 22.44 -9.44 33.97
C GLU A 19 21.35 -10.37 33.40
N PRO A 20 20.33 -10.73 34.19
CA PRO A 20 19.28 -11.64 33.74
C PRO A 20 18.46 -10.94 32.64
N VAL A 21 18.52 -11.49 31.44
CA VAL A 21 17.63 -11.12 30.33
C VAL A 21 16.18 -11.21 30.84
N PRO A 22 15.39 -10.14 30.79
CA PRO A 22 14.02 -10.16 31.29
C PRO A 22 13.23 -11.26 30.60
N ARG A 23 12.54 -12.07 31.41
CA ARG A 23 11.83 -13.30 31.06
C ARG A 23 11.07 -13.19 29.74
N LYS A 24 11.39 -14.05 28.79
CA LYS A 24 10.82 -14.19 27.43
C LYS A 24 9.27 -14.23 27.38
N ALA A 25 8.59 -14.58 28.48
CA ALA A 25 7.13 -14.67 28.54
C ALA A 25 6.42 -13.30 28.48
N GLY A 26 6.97 -12.24 29.10
CA GLY A 26 6.36 -10.92 29.11
C GLY A 26 6.48 -10.19 27.77
N PHE A 27 7.57 -10.40 27.05
CA PHE A 27 7.79 -9.76 25.73
C PHE A 27 6.89 -10.37 24.64
N ALA A 28 6.71 -11.69 24.65
CA ALA A 28 5.84 -12.38 23.70
C ALA A 28 4.35 -12.04 23.93
N SER A 29 3.90 -11.89 25.17
CA SER A 29 2.52 -11.51 25.47
C SER A 29 2.24 -10.04 25.15
N ALA A 30 3.17 -9.14 25.40
CA ALA A 30 3.06 -7.73 25.03
C ALA A 30 3.05 -7.55 23.49
N ALA A 31 3.87 -8.29 22.77
CA ALA A 31 3.88 -8.30 21.31
C ALA A 31 2.59 -8.90 20.73
N ALA A 32 2.06 -9.98 21.31
CA ALA A 32 0.81 -10.59 20.87
C ALA A 32 -0.41 -9.71 21.15
N SER A 33 -0.50 -9.08 22.31
CA SER A 33 -1.58 -8.13 22.62
C SER A 33 -1.48 -6.85 21.76
N GLY A 34 -0.27 -6.37 21.51
CA GLY A 34 -0.02 -5.24 20.63
C GLY A 34 -0.45 -5.52 19.19
N SER A 35 -0.15 -6.72 18.66
CA SER A 35 -0.54 -7.10 17.29
C SER A 35 -2.06 -7.27 17.14
N ALA A 36 -2.75 -7.85 18.12
CA ALA A 36 -4.21 -7.98 18.11
C ALA A 36 -4.89 -6.60 18.10
N TRP A 37 -4.40 -5.67 18.91
CA TRP A 37 -4.93 -4.30 18.97
C TRP A 37 -4.71 -3.52 17.68
N THR A 38 -3.50 -3.62 17.08
CA THR A 38 -3.21 -2.97 15.80
C THR A 38 -4.02 -3.57 14.64
N THR A 39 -4.29 -4.88 14.66
CA THR A 39 -5.14 -5.52 13.65
C THR A 39 -6.59 -5.04 13.76
N LEU A 40 -7.17 -5.03 14.97
CA LEU A 40 -8.52 -4.51 15.20
C LEU A 40 -8.64 -3.05 14.74
N GLN A 41 -7.67 -2.22 15.11
CA GLN A 41 -7.59 -0.84 14.68
C GLN A 41 -7.53 -0.71 13.16
N THR A 42 -6.71 -1.52 12.48
CA THR A 42 -6.57 -1.49 11.02
C THR A 42 -7.91 -1.80 10.35
N VAL A 43 -8.63 -2.79 10.84
CA VAL A 43 -9.96 -3.17 10.31
C VAL A 43 -10.96 -2.04 10.56
N ALA A 44 -11.05 -1.51 11.79
CA ALA A 44 -11.95 -0.39 12.10
C ALA A 44 -11.66 0.85 11.25
N ASN A 45 -10.39 1.21 11.08
CA ASN A 45 -9.97 2.32 10.25
C ASN A 45 -10.35 2.13 8.78
N LYS A 46 -10.33 0.88 8.28
CA LYS A 46 -10.76 0.58 6.91
C LYS A 46 -12.25 0.82 6.72
N PHE A 47 -13.10 0.41 7.66
CA PHE A 47 -14.54 0.72 7.60
C PHE A 47 -14.78 2.23 7.57
N VAL A 48 -14.11 2.99 8.43
CA VAL A 48 -14.23 4.46 8.46
C VAL A 48 -13.78 5.07 7.12
N THR A 49 -12.66 4.62 6.56
CA THR A 49 -12.14 5.13 5.28
C THR A 49 -13.06 4.79 4.10
N VAL A 50 -13.59 3.57 4.04
CA VAL A 50 -14.52 3.16 2.98
C VAL A 50 -15.82 3.97 3.08
N PHE A 51 -16.36 4.14 4.28
CA PHE A 51 -17.55 4.96 4.49
C PHE A 51 -17.31 6.42 4.06
N ALA A 52 -16.18 7.01 4.43
CA ALA A 52 -15.80 8.35 3.99
C ALA A 52 -15.74 8.44 2.46
N MET A 53 -15.16 7.45 1.81
CA MET A 53 -15.05 7.41 0.35
C MET A 53 -16.42 7.35 -0.32
N LEU A 54 -17.39 6.61 0.25
CA LEU A 54 -18.78 6.57 -0.24
C LEU A 54 -19.44 7.96 -0.15
N VAL A 55 -19.25 8.66 0.96
CA VAL A 55 -19.81 10.01 1.15
C VAL A 55 -19.14 11.01 0.21
N LEU A 56 -17.80 11.00 0.12
CA LEU A 56 -17.05 11.88 -0.77
C LEU A 56 -17.41 11.64 -2.24
N ALA A 57 -17.61 10.40 -2.66
CA ALA A 57 -18.03 10.05 -4.02
C ALA A 57 -19.43 10.60 -4.36
N ARG A 58 -20.28 10.85 -3.38
CA ARG A 58 -21.59 11.51 -3.61
C ARG A 58 -21.46 13.02 -3.72
N LEU A 59 -20.59 13.64 -2.92
CA LEU A 59 -20.42 15.09 -2.84
C LEU A 59 -19.56 15.63 -3.98
N LEU A 60 -18.47 14.97 -4.34
CA LEU A 60 -17.47 15.44 -5.29
C LEU A 60 -17.71 14.88 -6.70
N THR A 61 -17.28 15.64 -7.71
CA THR A 61 -17.29 15.25 -9.12
C THR A 61 -16.07 14.38 -9.47
N PRO A 62 -16.13 13.58 -10.56
CA PRO A 62 -14.95 12.88 -11.08
C PRO A 62 -13.77 13.81 -11.40
N ALA A 63 -14.02 15.00 -11.94
CA ALA A 63 -12.96 15.97 -12.24
C ALA A 63 -12.23 16.46 -10.98
N GLU A 64 -12.96 16.74 -9.89
CA GLU A 64 -12.36 17.11 -8.60
C GLU A 64 -11.51 15.99 -8.01
N PHE A 65 -11.97 14.74 -8.11
CA PHE A 65 -11.16 13.56 -7.78
C PHE A 65 -9.92 13.45 -8.66
N GLY A 66 -10.05 13.76 -9.95
CA GLY A 66 -8.95 13.73 -10.91
C GLY A 66 -7.86 14.73 -10.55
N LEU A 67 -8.24 15.97 -10.28
CA LEU A 67 -7.30 17.02 -9.90
C LEU A 67 -6.61 16.69 -8.56
N ALA A 68 -7.36 16.15 -7.60
CA ALA A 68 -6.80 15.70 -6.33
C ALA A 68 -5.77 14.56 -6.51
N ASN A 69 -6.11 13.52 -7.27
CA ASN A 69 -5.22 12.40 -7.53
C ASN A 69 -3.97 12.84 -8.30
N LEU A 70 -4.12 13.72 -9.28
CA LEU A 70 -3.00 14.28 -10.03
C LEU A 70 -2.05 15.06 -9.12
N ALA A 71 -2.57 15.97 -8.30
CA ALA A 71 -1.76 16.74 -7.36
C ALA A 71 -1.02 15.83 -6.36
N ALA A 72 -1.71 14.81 -5.82
CA ALA A 72 -1.10 13.83 -4.93
C ALA A 72 0.00 13.01 -5.64
N SER A 73 -0.20 12.63 -6.90
CA SER A 73 0.76 11.85 -7.69
C SER A 73 1.99 12.67 -8.07
N ILE A 74 1.83 13.94 -8.45
CA ILE A 74 2.95 14.87 -8.69
C ILE A 74 3.77 15.04 -7.41
N GLY A 75 3.11 15.24 -6.27
CA GLY A 75 3.80 15.32 -4.98
C GLY A 75 4.57 14.03 -4.66
N ALA A 76 3.97 12.87 -4.83
CA ALA A 76 4.62 11.58 -4.58
C ALA A 76 5.82 11.35 -5.51
N PHE A 77 5.72 11.82 -6.77
CA PHE A 77 6.82 11.76 -7.74
C PHE A 77 7.99 12.67 -7.35
N LEU A 78 7.72 13.86 -6.83
CA LEU A 78 8.76 14.81 -6.45
C LEU A 78 9.39 14.52 -5.08
N PHE A 79 8.72 13.77 -4.20
CA PHE A 79 9.19 13.49 -2.85
C PHE A 79 10.21 12.34 -2.78
N VAL A 80 11.33 12.48 -3.53
CA VAL A 80 12.42 11.49 -3.59
C VAL A 80 13.01 11.21 -2.21
N PHE A 81 13.27 12.27 -1.43
CA PHE A 81 13.88 12.20 -0.11
C PHE A 81 12.85 12.47 0.99
N SER A 82 11.74 11.69 1.00
CA SER A 82 10.72 11.88 2.03
C SER A 82 11.32 11.72 3.45
N PRO A 83 11.15 12.72 4.32
CA PRO A 83 11.64 12.68 5.70
C PRO A 83 11.12 11.49 6.51
N PHE A 84 10.00 10.90 6.13
CA PHE A 84 9.42 9.72 6.78
C PHE A 84 10.41 8.54 6.82
N VAL A 85 11.21 8.34 5.77
CA VAL A 85 12.20 7.24 5.67
C VAL A 85 13.30 7.36 6.73
N MET A 86 13.62 8.57 7.19
CA MET A 86 14.58 8.77 8.27
C MET A 86 14.15 8.09 9.57
N GLY A 87 12.84 8.00 9.82
CA GLY A 87 12.28 7.26 10.97
C GLY A 87 12.66 5.78 10.97
N ASP A 88 12.63 5.13 9.80
CA ASP A 88 13.01 3.73 9.65
C ASP A 88 14.53 3.54 9.84
N VAL A 89 15.35 4.50 9.38
CA VAL A 89 16.82 4.52 9.62
C VAL A 89 17.12 4.60 11.12
N LEU A 90 16.37 5.41 11.86
CA LEU A 90 16.51 5.53 13.32
C LEU A 90 16.06 4.26 14.05
N LEU A 91 14.95 3.66 13.64
CA LEU A 91 14.42 2.43 14.23
C LEU A 91 15.34 1.23 14.01
N ALA A 92 16.20 1.25 12.99
CA ALA A 92 17.24 0.24 12.81
C ALA A 92 18.33 0.31 13.89
N GLN A 93 18.43 1.43 14.65
CA GLN A 93 19.43 1.64 15.71
C GLN A 93 18.79 2.17 17.01
N PRO A 94 17.92 1.40 17.66
CA PRO A 94 17.10 1.89 18.78
C PRO A 94 17.95 2.34 20.00
N LYS A 95 19.10 1.71 20.24
CA LYS A 95 20.03 2.07 21.34
C LYS A 95 20.65 3.46 21.15
N ARG A 96 20.79 3.93 19.91
CA ARG A 96 21.39 5.23 19.57
C ARG A 96 20.37 6.31 19.23
N LEU A 97 19.08 6.03 19.44
CA LEU A 97 18.00 6.93 19.07
C LEU A 97 18.09 8.31 19.75
N ASN A 98 18.55 8.35 21.01
CA ASN A 98 18.74 9.60 21.74
C ASN A 98 19.93 10.41 21.22
N GLU A 99 21.00 9.74 20.83
CA GLU A 99 22.22 10.36 20.28
C GLU A 99 21.97 10.89 18.86
N LEU A 100 21.30 10.09 18.02
CA LEU A 100 21.10 10.42 16.60
C LEU A 100 19.88 11.30 16.35
N GLY A 101 18.94 11.36 17.29
CA GLY A 101 17.61 11.94 17.09
C GLY A 101 17.64 13.41 16.68
N ALA A 102 18.47 14.24 17.31
CA ALA A 102 18.60 15.66 16.99
C ALA A 102 19.18 15.88 15.59
N SER A 103 20.27 15.16 15.26
CA SER A 103 20.89 15.23 13.92
C SER A 103 19.98 14.69 12.83
N ALA A 104 19.22 13.63 13.09
CA ALA A 104 18.22 13.09 12.16
C ALA A 104 17.08 14.09 11.95
N GLN A 105 16.63 14.76 13.00
CA GLN A 105 15.56 15.74 12.93
C GLN A 105 15.96 16.96 12.09
N SER A 106 17.20 17.45 12.23
CA SER A 106 17.70 18.57 11.40
C SER A 106 17.81 18.19 9.92
N ILE A 107 18.29 16.97 9.61
CA ILE A 107 18.33 16.46 8.23
C ILE A 107 16.91 16.33 7.67
N ALA A 108 15.97 15.81 8.46
CA ALA A 108 14.57 15.64 8.05
C ALA A 108 13.90 16.99 7.73
N TRP A 109 14.13 18.02 8.55
CA TRP A 109 13.63 19.38 8.27
C TRP A 109 14.28 19.97 7.02
N GLY A 110 15.60 19.82 6.87
CA GLY A 110 16.31 20.27 5.67
C GLY A 110 15.80 19.61 4.40
N ALA A 111 15.60 18.29 4.42
CA ALA A 111 15.02 17.55 3.30
C ALA A 111 13.55 17.96 3.04
N GLY A 112 12.74 18.13 4.08
CA GLY A 112 11.35 18.55 3.98
C GLY A 112 11.21 19.94 3.35
N LEU A 113 12.02 20.90 3.81
CA LEU A 113 12.03 22.25 3.27
C LEU A 113 12.52 22.28 1.81
N LEU A 114 13.57 21.52 1.49
CA LEU A 114 14.08 21.42 0.12
C LEU A 114 12.98 20.89 -0.82
N LEU A 115 12.28 19.82 -0.44
CA LEU A 115 11.19 19.27 -1.24
C LEU A 115 10.01 20.24 -1.37
N PHE A 116 9.67 20.96 -0.32
CA PHE A 116 8.66 22.02 -0.38
C PHE A 116 9.05 23.12 -1.38
N VAL A 117 10.29 23.61 -1.32
CA VAL A 117 10.80 24.66 -2.23
C VAL A 117 10.83 24.17 -3.68
N ILE A 118 11.28 22.93 -3.93
CA ILE A 118 11.26 22.34 -5.27
C ILE A 118 9.83 22.26 -5.80
N LEU A 119 8.89 21.77 -4.99
CA LEU A 119 7.49 21.66 -5.40
C LEU A 119 6.88 23.04 -5.67
N ALA A 120 7.15 24.03 -4.82
CA ALA A 120 6.66 25.40 -5.00
C ALA A 120 7.23 26.04 -6.28
N ALA A 121 8.50 25.79 -6.59
CA ALA A 121 9.13 26.32 -7.81
C ALA A 121 8.55 25.73 -9.10
N VAL A 122 8.16 24.45 -9.09
CA VAL A 122 7.63 23.78 -10.29
C VAL A 122 6.09 23.86 -10.39
N ALA A 123 5.38 24.26 -9.34
CA ALA A 123 3.92 24.21 -9.29
C ALA A 123 3.27 25.14 -10.32
N LEU A 124 3.71 26.39 -10.41
CA LEU A 124 3.20 27.35 -11.40
C LEU A 124 3.52 26.95 -12.86
N PRO A 125 4.77 26.56 -13.19
CA PRO A 125 5.08 25.98 -14.50
C PRO A 125 4.21 24.76 -14.85
N ILE A 126 3.95 23.85 -13.91
CA ILE A 126 3.11 22.68 -14.15
C ILE A 126 1.65 23.10 -14.42
N GLU A 127 1.08 24.02 -13.65
CA GLU A 127 -0.27 24.55 -13.90
C GLU A 127 -0.37 25.19 -15.28
N TRP A 128 0.58 26.06 -15.63
CA TRP A 128 0.60 26.73 -16.92
C TRP A 128 0.72 25.76 -18.10
N LEU A 129 1.61 24.77 -18.00
CA LEU A 129 1.81 23.76 -19.05
C LEU A 129 0.62 22.80 -19.18
N SER A 130 -0.02 22.44 -18.05
CA SER A 130 -1.16 21.52 -18.04
C SER A 130 -2.49 22.20 -18.36
N GLY A 131 -2.58 23.54 -18.24
CA GLY A 131 -3.82 24.30 -18.39
C GLY A 131 -4.87 24.03 -17.31
N ARG A 132 -4.50 23.41 -16.18
CA ARG A 132 -5.42 22.99 -15.11
C ARG A 132 -5.45 23.99 -13.98
N ALA A 133 -6.47 24.84 -13.97
CA ALA A 133 -6.62 25.89 -12.96
C ALA A 133 -6.71 25.33 -11.53
N GLY A 134 -5.99 25.96 -10.59
CA GLY A 134 -5.96 25.59 -9.18
C GLY A 134 -4.99 24.45 -8.83
N LEU A 135 -4.30 23.85 -9.79
CA LEU A 135 -3.32 22.79 -9.53
C LEU A 135 -2.13 23.32 -8.72
N ALA A 136 -1.62 24.52 -9.02
CA ALA A 136 -0.53 25.14 -8.27
C ALA A 136 -0.91 25.40 -6.80
N PHE A 137 -2.15 25.87 -6.56
CA PHE A 137 -2.66 26.02 -5.20
C PHE A 137 -2.63 24.68 -4.43
N LEU A 138 -3.15 23.61 -5.05
CA LEU A 138 -3.13 22.27 -4.42
C LEU A 138 -1.71 21.78 -4.17
N LEU A 139 -0.79 22.02 -5.12
CA LEU A 139 0.60 21.60 -4.97
C LEU A 139 1.31 22.38 -3.87
N ILE A 140 1.23 23.71 -3.84
CA ILE A 140 1.97 24.53 -2.88
C ILE A 140 1.32 24.47 -1.49
N VAL A 141 0.02 24.79 -1.41
CA VAL A 141 -0.65 24.99 -0.12
C VAL A 141 -1.04 23.68 0.55
N VAL A 142 -1.43 22.68 -0.25
CA VAL A 142 -1.90 21.41 0.31
C VAL A 142 -0.81 20.36 0.26
N VAL A 143 -0.40 19.91 -0.93
CA VAL A 143 0.57 18.79 -1.07
C VAL A 143 1.95 19.15 -0.51
N GLY A 144 2.40 20.39 -0.67
CA GLY A 144 3.69 20.89 -0.18
C GLY A 144 3.85 20.82 1.34
N GLN A 145 2.76 20.80 2.10
CA GLN A 145 2.80 20.60 3.55
C GLN A 145 3.27 19.19 3.94
N ARG A 146 3.14 18.20 3.05
CA ARG A 146 3.42 16.81 3.36
C ARG A 146 4.86 16.53 3.79
N PRO A 147 5.92 16.94 3.07
CA PRO A 147 7.29 16.70 3.52
C PRO A 147 7.62 17.40 4.83
N LEU A 148 7.03 18.55 5.11
CA LEU A 148 7.20 19.25 6.39
C LEU A 148 6.49 18.50 7.53
N ALA A 149 5.29 18.02 7.30
CA ALA A 149 4.54 17.19 8.25
C ALA A 149 5.27 15.87 8.53
N ASP A 150 5.82 15.21 7.50
CA ASP A 150 6.62 13.99 7.63
C ASP A 150 7.89 14.24 8.47
N ALA A 151 8.56 15.38 8.29
CA ALA A 151 9.69 15.79 9.11
C ALA A 151 9.30 15.99 10.58
N ALA A 152 8.19 16.66 10.85
CA ALA A 152 7.68 16.85 12.22
C ALA A 152 7.29 15.53 12.89
N PHE A 153 6.72 14.58 12.13
CA PHE A 153 6.21 13.30 12.61
C PHE A 153 7.30 12.27 12.87
N MET A 154 8.39 12.30 12.10
CA MET A 154 9.42 11.26 12.03
C MET A 154 9.98 10.87 13.39
N LEU A 155 10.53 11.82 14.17
CA LEU A 155 11.18 11.54 15.45
C LEU A 155 10.19 11.13 16.55
N PRO A 156 9.05 11.80 16.75
CA PRO A 156 8.02 11.33 17.67
C PRO A 156 7.55 9.90 17.38
N ASN A 157 7.34 9.56 16.11
CA ASN A 157 6.95 8.21 15.69
C ASN A 157 8.03 7.17 16.03
N ALA A 158 9.30 7.45 15.70
CA ALA A 158 10.42 6.57 16.00
C ALA A 158 10.55 6.32 17.51
N ARG A 159 10.40 7.35 18.35
CA ARG A 159 10.47 7.22 19.82
C ARG A 159 9.34 6.37 20.40
N LEU A 160 8.08 6.61 20.02
CA LEU A 160 6.96 5.80 20.53
C LEU A 160 7.03 4.34 20.08
N ARG A 161 7.48 4.09 18.85
CA ARG A 161 7.68 2.72 18.34
C ARG A 161 8.82 2.00 19.04
N SER A 162 9.92 2.70 19.34
CA SER A 162 11.05 2.11 20.09
C SER A 162 10.67 1.74 21.53
N GLN A 163 9.72 2.46 22.12
CA GLN A 163 9.15 2.18 23.45
C GLN A 163 8.05 1.10 23.43
N LEU A 164 7.72 0.52 22.25
CA LEU A 164 6.63 -0.44 22.07
C LEU A 164 5.27 0.05 22.56
N ALA A 165 5.04 1.37 22.57
CA ALA A 165 3.83 2.01 23.08
C ALA A 165 2.62 1.88 22.12
N TYR A 166 2.41 0.66 21.54
CA TYR A 166 1.42 0.41 20.48
C TYR A 166 -0.01 0.77 20.88
N ARG A 167 -0.40 0.58 22.14
CA ARG A 167 -1.74 0.98 22.60
C ARG A 167 -1.96 2.49 22.50
N ARG A 168 -0.95 3.29 22.86
CA ARG A 168 -1.03 4.77 22.74
C ARG A 168 -1.06 5.20 21.29
N ILE A 169 -0.19 4.62 20.46
CA ILE A 169 -0.17 4.83 19.02
C ILE A 169 -1.56 4.58 18.46
N ALA A 170 -2.16 3.42 18.77
CA ALA A 170 -3.47 3.04 18.28
C ALA A 170 -4.59 4.00 18.70
N MET A 171 -4.62 4.45 19.96
CA MET A 171 -5.64 5.39 20.44
C MET A 171 -5.51 6.76 19.77
N ILE A 172 -4.29 7.29 19.63
CA ILE A 172 -4.05 8.58 18.96
C ILE A 172 -4.44 8.45 17.48
N ASP A 173 -3.99 7.39 16.81
CA ASP A 173 -4.29 7.15 15.39
C ASP A 173 -5.78 7.03 15.12
N ALA A 174 -6.53 6.33 15.97
CA ALA A 174 -7.98 6.21 15.82
C ALA A 174 -8.67 7.58 15.90
N GLY A 175 -8.31 8.40 16.87
CA GLY A 175 -8.87 9.75 17.03
C GLY A 175 -8.51 10.67 15.84
N VAL A 176 -7.27 10.62 15.40
CA VAL A 176 -6.79 11.46 14.30
C VAL A 176 -7.40 11.03 12.95
N ILE A 177 -7.56 9.73 12.70
CA ILE A 177 -8.23 9.23 11.49
C ILE A 177 -9.71 9.63 11.47
N LEU A 178 -10.40 9.51 12.61
CA LEU A 178 -11.79 9.95 12.71
C LEU A 178 -11.91 11.46 12.42
N PHE A 179 -11.03 12.27 13.02
CA PHE A 179 -10.98 13.72 12.75
C PHE A 179 -10.73 14.01 11.26
N ALA A 180 -9.73 13.36 10.66
CA ALA A 180 -9.41 13.54 9.24
C ALA A 180 -10.60 13.15 8.34
N THR A 181 -11.28 12.05 8.67
CA THR A 181 -12.47 11.60 7.94
C THR A 181 -13.60 12.62 8.02
N VAL A 182 -13.94 13.07 9.23
CA VAL A 182 -15.01 14.05 9.46
C VAL A 182 -14.67 15.38 8.79
N SER A 183 -13.42 15.86 8.94
CA SER A 183 -12.98 17.11 8.30
C SER A 183 -13.01 17.04 6.77
N GLY A 184 -12.64 15.90 6.18
CA GLY A 184 -12.71 15.70 4.73
C GLY A 184 -14.15 15.77 4.20
N VAL A 185 -15.07 15.08 4.87
CA VAL A 185 -16.50 15.12 4.53
C VAL A 185 -17.07 16.53 4.73
N ALA A 186 -16.74 17.21 5.83
CA ALA A 186 -17.16 18.57 6.07
C ALA A 186 -16.63 19.54 5.00
N MET A 187 -15.34 19.45 4.66
CA MET A 187 -14.74 20.27 3.59
C MET A 187 -15.43 20.04 2.24
N ALA A 188 -15.75 18.79 1.89
CA ALA A 188 -16.48 18.47 0.67
C ALA A 188 -17.90 19.05 0.69
N TYR A 189 -18.59 18.98 1.81
CA TYR A 189 -19.92 19.54 2.00
C TYR A 189 -19.94 21.08 1.85
N PHE A 190 -18.90 21.76 2.33
CA PHE A 190 -18.72 23.21 2.18
C PHE A 190 -18.11 23.64 0.84
N GLY A 191 -17.96 22.73 -0.12
CA GLY A 191 -17.49 23.05 -1.47
C GLY A 191 -15.99 23.26 -1.62
N ALA A 192 -15.15 22.69 -0.74
CA ALA A 192 -13.70 22.79 -0.85
C ALA A 192 -13.11 21.94 -2.00
N GLY A 193 -13.95 21.22 -2.74
CA GLY A 193 -13.58 20.45 -3.93
C GLY A 193 -12.39 19.50 -3.72
N PRO A 194 -11.36 19.52 -4.59
CA PRO A 194 -10.21 18.61 -4.53
C PRO A 194 -9.45 18.64 -3.20
N SER A 195 -9.44 19.79 -2.51
CA SER A 195 -8.75 19.95 -1.22
C SER A 195 -9.32 19.04 -0.13
N SER A 196 -10.62 18.69 -0.21
CA SER A 196 -11.29 17.80 0.74
C SER A 196 -10.73 16.37 0.75
N ILE A 197 -10.08 15.96 -0.34
CA ILE A 197 -9.43 14.64 -0.46
C ILE A 197 -7.99 14.69 0.04
N ILE A 198 -7.24 15.76 -0.29
CA ILE A 198 -5.79 15.80 -0.07
C ILE A 198 -5.44 16.39 1.30
N PHE A 199 -6.15 17.44 1.73
CA PHE A 199 -5.82 18.14 2.98
C PHE A 199 -5.98 17.27 4.24
N PRO A 200 -7.07 16.48 4.43
CA PRO A 200 -7.26 15.70 5.65
C PRO A 200 -6.16 14.67 5.93
N PRO A 201 -5.66 13.88 4.95
CA PRO A 201 -4.52 12.99 5.16
C PRO A 201 -3.23 13.72 5.58
N ILE A 202 -3.01 14.93 5.11
CA ILE A 202 -1.83 15.74 5.47
C ILE A 202 -2.00 16.34 6.86
N ALA A 203 -3.17 16.90 7.16
CA ALA A 203 -3.53 17.38 8.49
C ALA A 203 -3.41 16.26 9.54
N MET A 204 -3.77 15.02 9.16
CA MET A 204 -3.60 13.84 10.01
C MET A 204 -2.13 13.63 10.41
N ILE A 205 -1.16 13.85 9.51
CA ILE A 205 0.28 13.70 9.83
C ILE A 205 0.71 14.77 10.84
N TRP A 206 0.27 16.02 10.67
CA TRP A 206 0.54 17.11 11.62
C TRP A 206 -0.06 16.84 13.00
N LEU A 207 -1.30 16.38 13.06
CA LEU A 207 -1.97 16.02 14.32
C LEU A 207 -1.26 14.85 15.03
N ARG A 208 -0.86 13.82 14.26
CA ARG A 208 -0.05 12.72 14.80
C ARG A 208 1.27 13.25 15.37
N ALA A 209 1.99 14.09 14.63
CA ALA A 209 3.23 14.68 15.10
C ALA A 209 3.03 15.41 16.44
N PHE A 210 1.97 16.22 16.54
CA PHE A 210 1.63 16.96 17.76
C PHE A 210 1.29 16.03 18.93
N PHE A 211 0.35 15.10 18.75
CA PHE A 211 -0.07 14.22 19.84
C PHE A 211 1.01 13.24 20.28
N TYR A 212 1.83 12.73 19.35
CA TYR A 212 2.95 11.86 19.67
C TYR A 212 4.04 12.63 20.45
N ALA A 213 4.39 13.85 20.03
CA ALA A 213 5.32 14.69 20.75
C ALA A 213 4.81 15.03 22.17
N ARG A 214 3.49 15.30 22.31
CA ARG A 214 2.87 15.55 23.61
C ARG A 214 2.92 14.31 24.52
N ALA A 215 2.67 13.12 23.98
CA ALA A 215 2.74 11.86 24.73
C ALA A 215 4.15 11.61 25.27
N ILE A 216 5.18 11.83 24.46
CA ILE A 216 6.60 11.69 24.86
C ILE A 216 6.99 12.71 25.93
N ARG A 217 6.58 13.98 25.77
CA ARG A 217 6.88 15.03 26.75
C ARG A 217 6.28 14.74 28.13
N LYS A 218 5.09 14.14 28.18
CA LYS A 218 4.46 13.73 29.44
C LYS A 218 5.28 12.67 30.16
N ASP A 219 5.80 11.68 29.41
CA ASP A 219 6.63 10.61 29.97
C ASP A 219 8.03 11.12 30.38
N SER A 220 8.64 12.00 29.59
CA SER A 220 9.96 12.60 29.91
C SER A 220 9.92 13.48 31.16
N ARG A 221 8.84 14.21 31.39
CA ARG A 221 8.65 14.98 32.63
C ARG A 221 8.50 14.08 33.86
N ALA A 222 7.86 12.92 33.70
CA ALA A 222 7.73 11.94 34.77
C ALA A 222 9.07 11.24 35.09
N ALA A 223 9.97 11.13 34.11
CA ALA A 223 11.25 10.42 34.25
C ALA A 223 12.44 11.33 34.57
N SER A 224 12.27 12.66 34.71
CA SER A 224 13.33 13.66 34.97
C SER A 224 14.54 13.57 34.01
N VAL A 225 14.35 13.05 32.81
CA VAL A 225 15.41 12.89 31.81
C VAL A 225 15.47 14.15 30.96
N SER A 226 16.45 15.02 31.24
CA SER A 226 16.79 16.14 30.37
C SER A 226 17.56 15.61 29.14
N VAL A 227 16.87 15.42 28.03
CA VAL A 227 17.53 15.16 26.75
C VAL A 227 18.00 16.49 26.17
N SER A 228 19.27 16.84 26.36
CA SER A 228 19.88 17.97 25.66
C SER A 228 19.95 17.66 24.16
N PRO A 229 19.30 18.44 23.30
CA PRO A 229 19.32 18.20 21.87
C PRO A 229 20.57 18.82 21.24
N SER A 230 21.75 18.25 21.48
CA SER A 230 22.95 18.69 20.77
C SER A 230 23.00 18.02 19.39
N VAL A 231 23.02 18.84 18.35
CA VAL A 231 23.25 18.37 16.98
C VAL A 231 24.72 17.97 16.86
N ASN A 232 24.99 16.69 16.69
CA ASN A 232 26.35 16.21 16.46
C ASN A 232 26.67 16.21 14.97
N HIS A 233 27.37 17.20 14.50
CA HIS A 233 27.74 17.38 13.09
C HIS A 233 28.60 16.25 12.53
N SER A 234 29.42 15.57 13.36
CA SER A 234 30.21 14.43 12.90
C SER A 234 29.37 13.21 12.49
N LEU A 235 28.21 13.07 13.08
CA LEU A 235 27.26 11.98 12.77
C LEU A 235 26.30 12.33 11.64
N ALA A 236 26.15 13.61 11.29
CA ALA A 236 25.18 14.06 10.29
C ALA A 236 25.50 13.50 8.89
N ARG A 237 26.76 13.52 8.45
CA ARG A 237 27.16 13.02 7.13
C ARG A 237 26.91 11.51 6.92
N PRO A 238 27.37 10.61 7.81
CA PRO A 238 27.08 9.17 7.66
C PRO A 238 25.59 8.86 7.79
N LEU A 239 24.84 9.62 8.59
CA LEU A 239 23.40 9.48 8.71
C LEU A 239 22.67 9.92 7.43
N ALA A 240 23.06 11.05 6.83
CA ALA A 240 22.52 11.53 5.57
C ALA A 240 22.78 10.55 4.40
N GLN A 241 23.95 9.91 4.36
CA GLN A 241 24.24 8.88 3.35
C GLN A 241 23.33 7.66 3.49
N ARG A 242 23.11 7.17 4.72
CA ARG A 242 22.18 6.07 4.98
C ARG A 242 20.75 6.44 4.61
N PHE A 243 20.33 7.64 4.95
CA PHE A 243 19.03 8.19 4.56
C PHE A 243 18.87 8.24 3.05
N ALA A 244 19.85 8.77 2.31
CA ALA A 244 19.77 8.86 0.85
C ALA A 244 19.62 7.50 0.18
N VAL A 245 20.35 6.48 0.64
CA VAL A 245 20.24 5.11 0.11
C VAL A 245 18.86 4.49 0.42
N ALA A 246 18.37 4.66 1.64
CA ALA A 246 17.05 4.16 2.03
C ALA A 246 15.92 4.89 1.28
N ALA A 247 16.04 6.21 1.13
CA ALA A 247 15.08 7.04 0.41
C ALA A 247 15.01 6.69 -1.07
N LEU A 248 16.15 6.46 -1.74
CA LEU A 248 16.16 6.03 -3.15
C LEU A 248 15.45 4.69 -3.35
N GLY A 249 15.67 3.74 -2.42
CA GLY A 249 14.97 2.44 -2.47
C GLY A 249 13.45 2.56 -2.31
N GLN A 250 12.99 3.44 -1.42
CA GLN A 250 11.56 3.70 -1.22
C GLN A 250 10.96 4.48 -2.39
N TYR A 251 11.73 5.38 -2.97
CA TYR A 251 11.30 6.20 -4.10
C TYR A 251 10.91 5.37 -5.33
N LEU A 252 11.74 4.42 -5.74
CA LEU A 252 11.43 3.53 -6.88
C LEU A 252 10.13 2.76 -6.66
N ASN A 253 9.86 2.33 -5.42
CA ASN A 253 8.60 1.69 -5.09
C ASN A 253 7.41 2.66 -5.19
N ASN A 254 7.57 3.90 -4.74
CA ASN A 254 6.52 4.92 -4.81
C ASN A 254 6.26 5.37 -6.26
N MET A 255 7.29 5.44 -7.11
CA MET A 255 7.11 5.77 -8.52
C MET A 255 6.17 4.82 -9.24
N LEU A 256 6.25 3.51 -8.94
CA LEU A 256 5.34 2.52 -9.52
C LEU A 256 3.87 2.72 -9.12
N LEU A 257 3.62 3.43 -8.01
CA LEU A 257 2.27 3.69 -7.50
C LEU A 257 1.65 5.00 -8.01
N CYS A 258 2.43 5.87 -8.66
CA CYS A 258 1.95 7.16 -9.13
C CYS A 258 2.21 7.41 -10.64
N VAL A 259 3.04 6.61 -11.28
CA VAL A 259 3.41 6.80 -12.68
C VAL A 259 2.23 6.66 -13.64
N ASP A 260 1.25 5.83 -13.32
CA ASP A 260 0.01 5.63 -14.07
C ASP A 260 -0.79 6.93 -14.18
N VAL A 261 -1.07 7.59 -13.05
CA VAL A 261 -1.80 8.87 -13.03
C VAL A 261 -0.99 9.98 -13.72
N ILE A 262 0.33 10.01 -13.53
CA ILE A 262 1.19 11.01 -14.17
C ILE A 262 1.18 10.83 -15.69
N VAL A 263 1.37 9.62 -16.19
CA VAL A 263 1.34 9.36 -17.63
C VAL A 263 -0.05 9.64 -18.20
N LEU A 264 -1.12 9.23 -17.49
CA LEU A 264 -2.49 9.53 -17.90
C LEU A 264 -2.74 11.02 -18.05
N SER A 265 -2.16 11.85 -17.18
CA SER A 265 -2.39 13.30 -17.16
C SER A 265 -1.92 14.03 -18.42
N PHE A 266 -1.00 13.45 -19.19
CA PHE A 266 -0.56 14.02 -20.46
C PHE A 266 -1.53 13.76 -21.62
N PHE A 267 -2.45 12.82 -21.47
CA PHE A 267 -3.32 12.37 -22.56
C PHE A 267 -4.81 12.54 -22.25
N ALA A 268 -5.19 12.63 -20.97
CA ALA A 268 -6.57 12.50 -20.51
C ALA A 268 -7.08 13.76 -19.81
N SER A 269 -8.41 13.91 -19.78
CA SER A 269 -9.12 14.93 -19.03
C SER A 269 -9.05 14.69 -17.51
N GLU A 270 -9.39 15.71 -16.72
CA GLU A 270 -9.49 15.56 -15.25
C GLU A 270 -10.54 14.52 -14.86
N THR A 271 -11.64 14.44 -15.61
CA THR A 271 -12.69 13.45 -15.41
C THR A 271 -12.15 12.02 -15.58
N GLU A 272 -11.42 11.74 -16.68
CA GLU A 272 -10.80 10.43 -16.91
C GLU A 272 -9.78 10.08 -15.82
N ILE A 273 -8.96 11.04 -15.39
CA ILE A 273 -8.01 10.85 -14.27
C ILE A 273 -8.77 10.52 -12.99
N GLY A 274 -9.91 11.18 -12.76
CA GLY A 274 -10.77 10.94 -11.60
C GLY A 274 -11.42 9.56 -11.62
N LEU A 275 -11.97 9.15 -12.76
CA LEU A 275 -12.57 7.82 -12.94
C LEU A 275 -11.52 6.71 -12.71
N PHE A 276 -10.31 6.88 -13.27
CA PHE A 276 -9.21 5.95 -13.05
C PHE A 276 -8.76 5.91 -11.59
N GLY A 277 -8.47 7.07 -10.99
CA GLY A 277 -7.97 7.16 -9.62
C GLY A 277 -8.96 6.65 -8.58
N PHE A 278 -10.27 6.92 -8.78
CA PHE A 278 -11.33 6.40 -7.93
C PHE A 278 -11.42 4.87 -8.02
N ALA A 279 -11.44 4.33 -9.23
CA ALA A 279 -11.43 2.89 -9.47
C ALA A 279 -10.19 2.20 -8.88
N ALA A 280 -9.01 2.79 -9.07
CA ALA A 280 -7.74 2.27 -8.55
C ALA A 280 -7.72 2.24 -7.01
N GLN A 281 -8.18 3.30 -6.37
CA GLN A 281 -8.31 3.36 -4.91
C GLN A 281 -9.21 2.26 -4.37
N LEU A 282 -10.38 2.03 -4.99
CA LEU A 282 -11.31 0.98 -4.58
C LEU A 282 -10.73 -0.41 -4.84
N ALA A 283 -10.13 -0.65 -6.00
CA ALA A 283 -9.55 -1.94 -6.35
C ALA A 283 -8.46 -2.40 -5.37
N MET A 284 -7.69 -1.46 -4.82
CA MET A 284 -6.63 -1.76 -3.85
C MET A 284 -7.15 -2.06 -2.43
N GLN A 285 -8.35 -1.60 -2.04
CA GLN A 285 -8.80 -1.63 -0.64
C GLN A 285 -8.85 -3.03 -0.03
N ALA A 286 -9.39 -4.00 -0.75
CA ALA A 286 -9.54 -5.37 -0.24
C ALA A 286 -8.18 -6.04 0.03
N ASN A 287 -7.22 -5.78 -0.82
CA ASN A 287 -5.92 -6.45 -0.82
C ASN A 287 -4.89 -5.80 0.13
N VAL A 288 -4.94 -4.48 0.31
CA VAL A 288 -4.01 -3.75 1.19
C VAL A 288 -4.08 -4.27 2.64
N VAL A 289 -5.25 -4.67 3.12
CA VAL A 289 -5.41 -5.24 4.47
C VAL A 289 -4.59 -6.52 4.62
N ILE A 290 -4.62 -7.40 3.61
CA ILE A 290 -3.91 -8.69 3.64
C ILE A 290 -2.41 -8.50 3.43
N ALA A 291 -2.02 -7.70 2.44
CA ALA A 291 -0.63 -7.50 2.06
C ALA A 291 0.20 -6.81 3.16
N ASN A 292 -0.35 -5.79 3.81
CA ASN A 292 0.35 -5.06 4.87
C ASN A 292 0.62 -5.92 6.11
N GLN A 293 -0.31 -6.81 6.46
CA GLN A 293 -0.11 -7.71 7.59
C GLN A 293 0.96 -8.77 7.30
N LEU A 294 1.01 -9.28 6.08
CA LEU A 294 1.97 -10.33 5.69
C LEU A 294 3.37 -9.79 5.43
N GLY A 295 3.50 -8.63 4.78
CA GLY A 295 4.81 -8.03 4.46
C GLY A 295 5.64 -7.75 5.70
N GLY A 296 5.03 -7.19 6.74
CA GLY A 296 5.69 -6.90 8.02
C GLY A 296 6.16 -8.13 8.80
N VAL A 297 5.52 -9.28 8.58
CA VAL A 297 5.85 -10.55 9.28
C VAL A 297 6.85 -11.39 8.47
N LEU A 298 6.72 -11.43 7.15
CA LEU A 298 7.53 -12.31 6.30
C LEU A 298 9.00 -11.88 6.20
N GLN A 299 9.27 -10.58 6.11
CA GLN A 299 10.64 -10.08 5.97
C GLN A 299 11.54 -10.45 7.16
N PRO A 300 11.17 -10.25 8.43
CA PRO A 300 11.99 -10.68 9.56
C PRO A 300 12.10 -12.22 9.67
N ILE A 301 11.05 -12.96 9.30
CA ILE A 301 11.11 -14.44 9.29
C ILE A 301 12.14 -14.91 8.28
N PHE A 302 12.14 -14.38 7.06
CA PHE A 302 13.14 -14.75 6.05
C PHE A 302 14.54 -14.32 6.44
N ALA A 303 14.71 -13.19 7.12
CA ALA A 303 16.01 -12.76 7.63
C ALA A 303 16.55 -13.68 8.74
N HIS A 304 15.71 -14.28 9.58
CA HIS A 304 16.12 -15.24 10.62
C HIS A 304 16.62 -16.57 10.04
N ILE A 305 16.15 -16.95 8.85
CA ILE A 305 16.49 -18.24 8.19
C ILE A 305 17.57 -18.01 7.12
N HIS A 306 18.36 -16.95 7.21
CA HIS A 306 19.30 -16.54 6.16
C HIS A 306 20.41 -17.58 5.86
N ASN A 307 20.75 -18.47 6.80
CA ASN A 307 21.78 -19.47 6.64
C ASN A 307 21.34 -20.73 5.87
N ASP A 308 20.03 -20.91 5.60
CA ASP A 308 19.48 -22.06 4.88
C ASP A 308 18.63 -21.56 3.70
N ALA A 309 19.28 -21.41 2.55
CA ALA A 309 18.64 -20.92 1.33
C ALA A 309 17.48 -21.82 0.85
N VAL A 310 17.58 -23.14 1.03
CA VAL A 310 16.55 -24.09 0.61
C VAL A 310 15.30 -23.93 1.49
N ARG A 311 15.49 -23.87 2.80
CA ARG A 311 14.41 -23.67 3.78
C ARG A 311 13.76 -22.30 3.62
N GLN A 312 14.57 -21.26 3.35
CA GLN A 312 14.09 -19.90 3.10
C GLN A 312 13.19 -19.85 1.87
N VAL A 313 13.61 -20.44 0.74
CA VAL A 313 12.82 -20.47 -0.50
C VAL A 313 11.61 -21.38 -0.38
N SER A 314 11.69 -22.52 0.32
CA SER A 314 10.52 -23.37 0.56
C SER A 314 9.44 -22.64 1.38
N GLY A 315 9.85 -21.92 2.43
CA GLY A 315 8.96 -21.04 3.19
C GLY A 315 8.34 -19.93 2.36
N PHE A 316 9.12 -19.33 1.47
CA PHE A 316 8.66 -18.31 0.52
C PHE A 316 7.60 -18.89 -0.44
N ILE A 317 7.86 -20.03 -1.09
CA ILE A 317 6.91 -20.67 -2.01
C ILE A 317 5.59 -20.97 -1.30
N ARG A 318 5.68 -21.50 -0.08
CA ARG A 318 4.53 -21.79 0.77
C ARG A 318 3.71 -20.54 1.08
N ALA A 319 4.36 -19.46 1.51
CA ALA A 319 3.70 -18.19 1.80
C ALA A 319 3.05 -17.59 0.54
N THR A 320 3.73 -17.64 -0.60
CA THR A 320 3.23 -17.11 -1.88
C THR A 320 2.02 -17.90 -2.38
N ARG A 321 2.02 -19.25 -2.23
CA ARG A 321 0.87 -20.10 -2.58
C ARG A 321 -0.35 -19.82 -1.71
N LEU A 322 -0.17 -19.71 -0.40
CA LEU A 322 -1.25 -19.39 0.53
C LEU A 322 -1.85 -18.01 0.24
N LEU A 323 -0.98 -17.03 -0.03
CA LEU A 323 -1.42 -15.69 -0.39
C LEU A 323 -2.19 -15.68 -1.71
N SER A 324 -1.72 -16.41 -2.71
CA SER A 324 -2.40 -16.56 -4.00
C SER A 324 -3.79 -17.22 -3.86
N ALA A 325 -3.90 -18.25 -3.00
CA ALA A 325 -5.18 -18.93 -2.75
C ALA A 325 -6.23 -18.02 -2.10
N VAL A 326 -5.85 -16.88 -1.54
CA VAL A 326 -6.77 -15.90 -0.96
C VAL A 326 -6.90 -14.65 -1.84
N ALA A 327 -5.79 -14.09 -2.29
CA ALA A 327 -5.77 -12.82 -3.04
C ALA A 327 -6.41 -12.96 -4.43
N VAL A 328 -6.20 -14.08 -5.12
CA VAL A 328 -6.80 -14.28 -6.45
C VAL A 328 -8.33 -14.39 -6.37
N PRO A 329 -8.93 -15.25 -5.52
CA PRO A 329 -10.38 -15.26 -5.34
C PRO A 329 -10.97 -13.91 -4.97
N LEU A 330 -10.37 -13.22 -4.01
CA LEU A 330 -10.84 -11.91 -3.55
C LEU A 330 -10.89 -10.92 -4.71
N SER A 331 -9.81 -10.84 -5.50
CA SER A 331 -9.69 -9.89 -6.61
C SER A 331 -10.63 -10.21 -7.78
N LEU A 332 -10.76 -11.49 -8.16
CA LEU A 332 -11.63 -11.90 -9.27
C LEU A 332 -13.12 -11.79 -8.91
N ILE A 333 -13.51 -12.15 -7.69
CA ILE A 333 -14.90 -11.95 -7.24
C ILE A 333 -15.21 -10.45 -7.10
N GLN A 334 -14.24 -9.63 -6.63
CA GLN A 334 -14.36 -8.18 -6.62
C GLN A 334 -14.60 -7.64 -8.04
N ALA A 335 -13.89 -8.12 -9.05
CA ALA A 335 -14.13 -7.75 -10.46
C ALA A 335 -15.52 -8.16 -10.94
N ALA A 336 -15.99 -9.36 -10.60
CA ALA A 336 -17.32 -9.85 -10.93
C ALA A 336 -18.45 -9.04 -10.27
N LEU A 337 -18.19 -8.49 -9.08
CA LEU A 337 -19.11 -7.62 -8.33
C LEU A 337 -19.07 -6.15 -8.79
N ALA A 338 -18.26 -5.78 -9.79
CA ALA A 338 -18.08 -4.38 -10.18
C ALA A 338 -19.41 -3.69 -10.50
N VAL A 339 -20.23 -4.28 -11.35
CA VAL A 339 -21.52 -3.70 -11.75
C VAL A 339 -22.49 -3.59 -10.56
N PRO A 340 -22.85 -4.68 -9.84
CA PRO A 340 -23.81 -4.58 -8.75
C PRO A 340 -23.31 -3.72 -7.59
N ALA A 341 -22.00 -3.68 -7.31
CA ALA A 341 -21.46 -2.84 -6.26
C ALA A 341 -21.52 -1.33 -6.61
N PHE A 342 -21.20 -0.98 -7.85
CA PHE A 342 -21.24 0.43 -8.26
C PHE A 342 -22.67 0.95 -8.37
N THR A 343 -23.59 0.17 -8.93
CA THR A 343 -25.02 0.53 -9.02
C THR A 343 -25.67 0.70 -7.65
N LEU A 344 -25.24 -0.09 -6.66
CA LEU A 344 -25.76 -0.03 -5.30
C LEU A 344 -25.17 1.15 -4.50
N LEU A 345 -23.86 1.37 -4.60
CA LEU A 345 -23.13 2.22 -3.67
C LEU A 345 -22.86 3.63 -4.20
N PHE A 346 -22.71 3.79 -5.52
CA PHE A 346 -22.25 5.05 -6.12
C PHE A 346 -23.27 5.67 -7.05
N ALA A 347 -23.18 6.98 -7.24
CA ALA A 347 -24.03 7.73 -8.17
C ALA A 347 -23.65 7.43 -9.63
N ALA A 348 -24.58 7.70 -10.56
CA ALA A 348 -24.42 7.45 -12.00
C ALA A 348 -23.17 8.11 -12.61
N LYS A 349 -22.69 9.23 -12.07
CA LYS A 349 -21.46 9.91 -12.51
C LYS A 349 -20.17 9.05 -12.40
N TRP A 350 -20.22 7.90 -11.70
CA TRP A 350 -19.10 6.97 -11.55
C TRP A 350 -19.22 5.73 -12.44
N GLN A 351 -20.20 5.66 -13.35
CA GLN A 351 -20.40 4.50 -14.21
C GLN A 351 -19.17 4.21 -15.08
N GLY A 352 -18.48 5.24 -15.58
CA GLY A 352 -17.22 5.08 -16.31
C GLY A 352 -16.10 4.40 -15.52
N SER A 353 -16.18 4.42 -14.19
CA SER A 353 -15.21 3.70 -13.33
C SER A 353 -15.45 2.20 -13.23
N ILE A 354 -16.60 1.66 -13.63
CA ILE A 354 -16.96 0.24 -13.46
C ILE A 354 -16.00 -0.68 -14.21
N ALA A 355 -15.82 -0.44 -15.51
CA ALA A 355 -14.93 -1.25 -16.35
C ALA A 355 -13.45 -1.09 -15.91
N VAL A 356 -13.05 0.12 -15.54
CA VAL A 356 -11.72 0.42 -14.99
C VAL A 356 -11.47 -0.35 -13.70
N PHE A 357 -12.45 -0.32 -12.78
CA PHE A 357 -12.37 -1.04 -11.50
C PHE A 357 -12.29 -2.56 -11.69
N ALA A 358 -13.13 -3.13 -12.56
CA ALA A 358 -13.11 -4.56 -12.86
C ALA A 358 -11.74 -4.99 -13.40
N THR A 359 -11.20 -4.24 -14.36
CA THR A 359 -9.89 -4.53 -14.97
C THR A 359 -8.74 -4.41 -13.97
N LEU A 360 -8.70 -3.34 -13.19
CA LEU A 360 -7.68 -3.14 -12.15
C LEU A 360 -7.78 -4.21 -11.06
N SER A 361 -8.99 -4.65 -10.68
CA SER A 361 -9.18 -5.73 -9.71
C SER A 361 -8.54 -7.03 -10.19
N VAL A 362 -8.65 -7.37 -11.47
CA VAL A 362 -7.95 -8.51 -12.08
C VAL A 362 -6.43 -8.37 -11.95
N GLY A 363 -5.88 -7.20 -12.25
CA GLY A 363 -4.45 -6.91 -12.11
C GLY A 363 -3.96 -7.01 -10.66
N GLN A 364 -4.75 -6.57 -9.70
CA GLN A 364 -4.42 -6.62 -8.28
C GLN A 364 -4.22 -8.06 -7.77
N ALA A 365 -4.84 -9.07 -8.36
CA ALA A 365 -4.59 -10.47 -8.05
C ALA A 365 -3.12 -10.86 -8.18
N PHE A 366 -2.38 -10.22 -9.10
CA PHE A 366 -0.96 -10.48 -9.34
C PHE A 366 -0.06 -9.64 -8.43
N VAL A 367 -0.41 -8.39 -8.19
CA VAL A 367 0.38 -7.45 -7.38
C VAL A 367 0.63 -8.01 -5.98
N PHE A 368 -0.41 -8.48 -5.29
CA PHE A 368 -0.32 -8.91 -3.89
C PHE A 368 0.45 -10.20 -3.72
N VAL A 369 0.35 -11.12 -4.67
CA VAL A 369 1.10 -12.38 -4.67
C VAL A 369 2.61 -12.14 -4.82
N THR A 370 3.03 -10.95 -5.27
CA THR A 370 4.44 -10.57 -5.41
C THR A 370 5.10 -10.12 -4.10
N ALA A 371 4.33 -9.70 -3.09
CA ALA A 371 4.86 -9.16 -1.84
C ALA A 371 5.89 -10.06 -1.13
N PRO A 372 5.70 -11.40 -0.99
CA PRO A 372 6.71 -12.27 -0.42
C PRO A 372 8.01 -12.33 -1.23
N ALA A 373 7.96 -12.17 -2.56
CA ALA A 373 9.16 -12.17 -3.41
C ALA A 373 10.04 -10.95 -3.13
N ILE A 374 9.43 -9.78 -2.96
CA ILE A 374 10.13 -8.54 -2.59
C ILE A 374 10.76 -8.68 -1.20
N ALA A 375 10.01 -9.23 -0.23
CA ALA A 375 10.51 -9.48 1.11
C ALA A 375 11.71 -10.44 1.10
N LEU A 376 11.66 -11.51 0.30
CA LEU A 376 12.74 -12.48 0.16
C LEU A 376 13.99 -11.87 -0.47
N LEU A 377 13.87 -11.13 -1.58
CA LEU A 377 14.99 -10.46 -2.24
C LEU A 377 15.72 -9.49 -1.30
N LYS A 378 14.97 -8.74 -0.50
CA LYS A 378 15.52 -7.84 0.51
C LYS A 378 16.19 -8.60 1.66
N ALA A 379 15.59 -9.69 2.15
CA ALA A 379 16.15 -10.52 3.21
C ALA A 379 17.44 -11.25 2.79
N GLN A 380 17.56 -11.61 1.50
CA GLN A 380 18.77 -12.20 0.92
C GLN A 380 19.87 -11.18 0.60
N GLY A 381 19.63 -9.88 0.83
CA GLY A 381 20.58 -8.82 0.45
C GLY A 381 20.76 -8.66 -1.07
N ARG A 382 19.89 -9.24 -1.89
CA ARG A 382 19.95 -9.19 -3.37
C ARG A 382 19.39 -7.88 -3.91
N PHE A 383 19.82 -6.76 -3.35
CA PHE A 383 19.32 -5.42 -3.70
C PHE A 383 19.54 -5.09 -5.18
N LYS A 384 20.67 -5.49 -5.78
CA LYS A 384 20.92 -5.26 -7.20
C LYS A 384 19.84 -5.90 -8.08
N ALA A 385 19.49 -7.17 -7.81
CA ALA A 385 18.44 -7.87 -8.56
C ALA A 385 17.06 -7.21 -8.33
N TYR A 386 16.77 -6.78 -7.12
CA TYR A 386 15.56 -6.03 -6.79
C TYR A 386 15.47 -4.71 -7.56
N PHE A 387 16.54 -3.90 -7.58
CA PHE A 387 16.56 -2.63 -8.30
C PHE A 387 16.44 -2.80 -9.80
N VAL A 388 17.18 -3.74 -10.40
CA VAL A 388 17.10 -4.02 -11.83
C VAL A 388 15.70 -4.45 -12.23
N TRP A 389 15.06 -5.29 -11.43
CA TRP A 389 13.68 -5.72 -11.69
C TRP A 389 12.69 -4.56 -11.55
N GLN A 390 12.79 -3.74 -10.48
CA GLN A 390 11.94 -2.56 -10.29
C GLN A 390 12.07 -1.56 -11.45
N PHE A 391 13.30 -1.31 -11.89
CA PHE A 391 13.56 -0.41 -13.02
C PHE A 391 13.01 -0.96 -14.33
N ALA A 392 13.20 -2.26 -14.59
CA ALA A 392 12.64 -2.92 -15.77
C ALA A 392 11.10 -2.88 -15.77
N GLN A 393 10.48 -3.12 -14.61
CA GLN A 393 9.02 -3.05 -14.45
C GLN A 393 8.51 -1.61 -14.68
N LEU A 394 9.18 -0.60 -14.13
CA LEU A 394 8.81 0.80 -14.31
C LEU A 394 8.91 1.21 -15.79
N SER A 395 10.00 0.85 -16.45
CA SER A 395 10.21 1.13 -17.88
C SER A 395 9.15 0.43 -18.75
N ALA A 396 8.87 -0.85 -18.49
CA ALA A 396 7.83 -1.59 -19.18
C ALA A 396 6.44 -0.97 -18.95
N ALA A 397 6.14 -0.50 -17.73
CA ALA A 397 4.91 0.18 -17.41
C ALA A 397 4.75 1.48 -18.21
N ILE A 398 5.78 2.34 -18.21
CA ILE A 398 5.74 3.62 -18.95
C ILE A 398 5.48 3.37 -20.44
N VAL A 399 6.23 2.44 -21.06
CA VAL A 399 6.04 2.10 -22.48
C VAL A 399 4.64 1.58 -22.75
N ALA A 400 4.16 0.63 -21.93
CA ALA A 400 2.82 0.05 -22.08
C ALA A 400 1.72 1.12 -21.92
N TYR A 401 1.88 2.03 -20.97
CA TYR A 401 0.92 3.11 -20.69
C TYR A 401 0.86 4.11 -21.84
N VAL A 402 2.01 4.57 -22.33
CA VAL A 402 2.05 5.49 -23.48
C VAL A 402 1.44 4.84 -24.71
N CYS A 403 1.79 3.59 -25.04
CA CYS A 403 1.20 2.87 -26.17
C CYS A 403 -0.33 2.70 -26.01
N ALA A 404 -0.80 2.34 -24.82
CA ALA A 404 -2.23 2.17 -24.54
C ALA A 404 -3.01 3.49 -24.67
N LEU A 405 -2.44 4.58 -24.22
CA LEU A 405 -3.09 5.90 -24.27
C LEU A 405 -3.11 6.51 -25.68
N GLN A 406 -2.10 6.19 -26.49
CA GLN A 406 -2.05 6.66 -27.89
C GLN A 406 -2.98 5.87 -28.82
N PHE A 407 -3.07 4.55 -28.63
CA PHE A 407 -3.70 3.66 -29.62
C PHE A 407 -4.86 2.83 -29.05
N GLY A 408 -5.00 2.77 -27.73
CA GLY A 408 -5.83 1.77 -27.05
C GLY A 408 -7.26 2.21 -26.69
N GLY A 409 -7.57 3.51 -26.68
CA GLY A 409 -8.87 4.01 -26.20
C GLY A 409 -10.09 3.35 -26.89
N PRO A 410 -10.23 3.44 -28.22
CA PRO A 410 -11.38 2.86 -28.91
C PRO A 410 -11.42 1.32 -28.83
N THR A 411 -10.25 0.67 -28.83
CA THR A 411 -10.17 -0.80 -28.73
C THR A 411 -10.53 -1.27 -27.34
N ALA A 412 -10.16 -0.55 -26.28
CA ALA A 412 -10.52 -0.83 -24.90
C ALA A 412 -12.04 -0.75 -24.68
N LEU A 413 -12.69 0.28 -25.23
CA LEU A 413 -14.15 0.44 -25.17
C LEU A 413 -14.87 -0.71 -25.88
N ARG A 414 -14.43 -1.10 -27.07
CA ARG A 414 -14.99 -2.26 -27.81
C ARG A 414 -14.82 -3.56 -27.05
N PHE A 415 -13.67 -3.76 -26.41
CA PHE A 415 -13.42 -4.94 -25.59
C PHE A 415 -14.35 -4.98 -24.37
N ALA A 416 -14.52 -3.87 -23.65
CA ALA A 416 -15.43 -3.81 -22.50
C ALA A 416 -16.89 -4.06 -22.92
N ALA A 417 -17.32 -3.48 -24.01
CA ALA A 417 -18.66 -3.74 -24.57
C ALA A 417 -18.86 -5.22 -24.94
N ALA A 418 -17.85 -5.85 -25.55
CA ALA A 418 -17.92 -7.26 -25.95
C ALA A 418 -18.06 -8.22 -24.75
N ILE A 419 -17.54 -7.86 -23.57
CA ILE A 419 -17.67 -8.64 -22.33
C ILE A 419 -18.84 -8.18 -21.45
N GLY A 420 -19.72 -7.30 -21.98
CA GLY A 420 -20.95 -6.85 -21.30
C GLY A 420 -20.73 -5.87 -20.14
N LEU A 421 -19.59 -5.22 -20.05
CA LEU A 421 -19.37 -4.15 -19.08
C LEU A 421 -19.99 -2.84 -19.58
N PRO A 422 -20.54 -1.99 -18.68
CA PRO A 422 -20.98 -0.66 -19.04
C PRO A 422 -19.83 0.16 -19.63
N VAL A 423 -20.08 0.77 -20.79
CA VAL A 423 -19.09 1.57 -21.52
C VAL A 423 -19.49 3.03 -21.41
N ASP A 424 -18.52 3.85 -21.06
CA ASP A 424 -18.61 5.30 -21.06
C ASP A 424 -17.51 5.82 -21.99
N GLU A 425 -17.90 6.56 -23.03
CA GLU A 425 -16.95 7.07 -24.02
C GLU A 425 -15.89 7.98 -23.38
N ASP A 426 -16.30 8.72 -22.35
CA ASP A 426 -15.42 9.60 -21.57
C ASP A 426 -14.43 8.83 -20.67
N ALA A 427 -14.50 7.51 -20.60
CA ALA A 427 -13.59 6.67 -19.81
C ALA A 427 -12.58 5.88 -20.68
N GLY A 428 -12.54 6.12 -21.98
CA GLY A 428 -11.77 5.27 -22.92
C GLY A 428 -10.28 5.19 -22.60
N LYS A 429 -9.64 6.32 -22.30
CA LYS A 429 -8.20 6.35 -21.95
C LYS A 429 -7.94 5.77 -20.56
N ALA A 430 -8.82 6.04 -19.58
CA ALA A 430 -8.75 5.44 -18.26
C ALA A 430 -8.83 3.92 -18.33
N LEU A 431 -9.71 3.38 -19.16
CA LEU A 431 -9.87 1.94 -19.38
C LEU A 431 -8.65 1.35 -20.11
N ALA A 432 -8.17 2.01 -21.17
CA ALA A 432 -6.96 1.57 -21.87
C ALA A 432 -5.75 1.47 -20.94
N LEU A 433 -5.56 2.49 -20.09
CA LEU A 433 -4.51 2.49 -19.08
C LEU A 433 -4.70 1.35 -18.06
N SER A 434 -5.94 1.09 -17.61
CA SER A 434 -6.21 0.03 -16.65
C SER A 434 -5.89 -1.36 -17.22
N ILE A 435 -6.19 -1.60 -18.50
CA ILE A 435 -5.82 -2.83 -19.21
C ILE A 435 -4.30 -2.96 -19.30
N ALA A 436 -3.60 -1.89 -19.68
CA ALA A 436 -2.14 -1.89 -19.75
C ALA A 436 -1.51 -2.16 -18.37
N SER A 437 -2.04 -1.54 -17.30
CA SER A 437 -1.61 -1.77 -15.93
C SER A 437 -1.80 -3.22 -15.51
N ALA A 438 -2.97 -3.80 -15.78
CA ALA A 438 -3.25 -5.21 -15.49
C ALA A 438 -2.29 -6.15 -16.25
N LEU A 439 -2.03 -5.89 -17.54
CA LEU A 439 -1.09 -6.67 -18.35
C LEU A 439 0.34 -6.59 -17.82
N VAL A 440 0.82 -5.40 -17.46
CA VAL A 440 2.14 -5.22 -16.83
C VAL A 440 2.25 -6.05 -15.56
N TRP A 441 1.22 -6.05 -14.70
CA TRP A 441 1.23 -6.84 -13.47
C TRP A 441 1.17 -8.35 -13.75
N VAL A 442 0.35 -8.79 -14.70
CA VAL A 442 0.26 -10.20 -15.13
C VAL A 442 1.61 -10.73 -15.62
N ILE A 443 2.37 -9.92 -16.34
CA ILE A 443 3.67 -10.31 -16.88
C ILE A 443 4.79 -10.20 -15.83
N CYS A 444 4.87 -9.06 -15.14
CA CYS A 444 6.01 -8.78 -14.24
C CYS A 444 5.96 -9.54 -12.92
N SER A 445 4.76 -9.83 -12.39
CA SER A 445 4.63 -10.48 -11.07
C SER A 445 5.19 -11.92 -11.04
N PRO A 446 4.89 -12.80 -12.01
CA PRO A 446 5.51 -14.13 -12.08
C PRO A 446 7.04 -14.08 -12.23
N VAL A 447 7.56 -13.09 -12.98
CA VAL A 447 9.01 -12.89 -13.14
C VAL A 447 9.66 -12.54 -11.79
N ALA A 448 9.03 -11.69 -10.98
CA ALA A 448 9.54 -11.37 -9.63
C ALA A 448 9.60 -12.62 -8.73
N VAL A 449 8.54 -13.44 -8.74
CA VAL A 449 8.48 -14.68 -7.96
C VAL A 449 9.54 -15.67 -8.43
N TRP A 450 9.70 -15.83 -9.73
CA TRP A 450 10.76 -16.66 -10.29
C TRP A 450 12.15 -16.17 -9.94
N LEU A 451 12.42 -14.86 -10.07
CA LEU A 451 13.71 -14.24 -9.73
C LEU A 451 14.07 -14.43 -8.25
N ALA A 452 13.11 -14.31 -7.35
CA ALA A 452 13.29 -14.55 -5.94
C ALA A 452 13.58 -16.04 -5.64
N GLY A 453 12.94 -16.96 -6.36
CA GLY A 453 13.10 -18.40 -6.20
C GLY A 453 14.30 -19.03 -6.93
N ARG A 454 15.03 -18.29 -7.77
CA ARG A 454 16.20 -18.80 -8.54
C ARG A 454 17.25 -19.53 -7.70
N PRO A 455 17.61 -19.09 -6.49
CA PRO A 455 18.62 -19.79 -5.68
C PRO A 455 18.28 -21.27 -5.37
N ALA A 456 16.98 -21.59 -5.27
CA ALA A 456 16.52 -22.97 -5.10
C ALA A 456 15.98 -23.60 -6.40
N ARG A 457 16.41 -23.11 -7.56
CA ARG A 457 16.06 -23.65 -8.88
C ARG A 457 14.55 -23.69 -9.17
N LEU A 458 13.78 -22.71 -8.68
CA LEU A 458 12.36 -22.60 -8.99
C LEU A 458 12.16 -22.49 -10.50
N SER A 459 11.38 -23.40 -11.11
CA SER A 459 11.09 -23.36 -12.52
C SER A 459 10.07 -22.27 -12.85
N VAL A 460 10.14 -21.71 -14.08
CA VAL A 460 9.16 -20.72 -14.57
C VAL A 460 7.74 -21.29 -14.51
N ARG A 461 7.55 -22.56 -14.89
CA ARG A 461 6.26 -23.25 -14.84
C ARG A 461 5.69 -23.28 -13.42
N SER A 462 6.54 -23.53 -12.42
CA SER A 462 6.11 -23.51 -11.01
C SER A 462 5.73 -22.11 -10.55
N ALA A 463 6.49 -21.08 -10.95
CA ALA A 463 6.14 -19.69 -10.65
C ALA A 463 4.80 -19.30 -11.27
N LEU A 464 4.58 -19.58 -12.56
CA LEU A 464 3.31 -19.34 -13.24
C LEU A 464 2.14 -20.09 -12.57
N SER A 465 2.35 -21.34 -12.20
CA SER A 465 1.30 -22.14 -11.56
C SER A 465 0.83 -21.59 -10.20
N ILE A 466 1.64 -20.79 -9.52
CA ILE A 466 1.25 -20.12 -8.27
C ILE A 466 0.15 -19.07 -8.55
N PHE A 467 0.28 -18.35 -9.65
CA PHE A 467 -0.68 -17.30 -10.02
C PHE A 467 -1.92 -17.88 -10.70
N PHE A 468 -1.76 -18.77 -11.67
CA PHE A 468 -2.85 -19.20 -12.53
C PHE A 468 -3.65 -20.40 -12.02
N ALA A 469 -3.09 -21.24 -11.13
CA ALA A 469 -3.86 -22.37 -10.60
C ALA A 469 -5.14 -21.96 -9.84
N PRO A 470 -5.16 -20.91 -8.99
CA PRO A 470 -6.40 -20.46 -8.36
C PRO A 470 -7.47 -19.95 -9.33
N TRP A 471 -7.07 -19.50 -10.53
CA TRP A 471 -8.05 -19.07 -11.56
C TRP A 471 -8.95 -20.20 -12.03
N LEU A 472 -8.41 -21.43 -12.11
CA LEU A 472 -9.20 -22.60 -12.53
C LEU A 472 -10.42 -22.85 -11.65
N VAL A 473 -10.33 -22.51 -10.37
CA VAL A 473 -11.45 -22.60 -9.41
C VAL A 473 -12.27 -21.32 -9.39
N THR A 474 -11.60 -20.18 -9.39
CA THR A 474 -12.27 -18.89 -9.14
C THR A 474 -13.07 -18.39 -10.34
N VAL A 475 -12.56 -18.58 -11.56
CA VAL A 475 -13.23 -18.07 -12.78
C VAL A 475 -14.61 -18.70 -12.96
N PRO A 476 -14.80 -20.04 -12.87
CA PRO A 476 -16.14 -20.63 -12.94
C PRO A 476 -17.10 -20.09 -11.87
N ILE A 477 -16.60 -19.88 -10.64
CA ILE A 477 -17.42 -19.33 -9.54
C ILE A 477 -17.77 -17.86 -9.81
N ALA A 478 -16.85 -17.07 -10.33
CA ALA A 478 -17.09 -15.68 -10.72
C ALA A 478 -18.13 -15.57 -11.85
N LEU A 479 -18.03 -16.44 -12.86
CA LEU A 479 -19.02 -16.52 -13.95
C LEU A 479 -20.40 -16.96 -13.44
N ALA A 480 -20.44 -17.95 -12.54
CA ALA A 480 -21.69 -18.38 -11.91
C ALA A 480 -22.32 -17.24 -11.07
N LEU A 481 -21.49 -16.43 -10.38
CA LEU A 481 -21.96 -15.26 -9.64
C LEU A 481 -22.57 -14.20 -10.56
N ILE A 482 -21.92 -13.91 -11.69
CA ILE A 482 -22.46 -12.98 -12.71
C ILE A 482 -23.78 -13.52 -13.27
N GLY A 483 -23.86 -14.82 -13.61
CA GLY A 483 -25.08 -15.46 -14.09
C GLY A 483 -26.22 -15.42 -13.06
N ALA A 484 -25.93 -15.72 -11.79
CA ALA A 484 -26.89 -15.62 -10.70
C ALA A 484 -27.42 -14.19 -10.50
N TRP A 485 -26.52 -13.20 -10.56
CA TRP A 485 -26.91 -11.79 -10.52
C TRP A 485 -27.83 -11.40 -11.69
N ALA A 486 -27.49 -11.80 -12.92
CA ALA A 486 -28.31 -11.51 -14.09
C ALA A 486 -29.71 -12.15 -13.97
N MET A 487 -29.80 -13.40 -13.49
CA MET A 487 -31.09 -14.08 -13.24
C MET A 487 -31.90 -13.37 -12.15
N LEU A 488 -31.27 -12.99 -11.03
CA LEU A 488 -31.96 -12.27 -9.96
C LEU A 488 -32.51 -10.94 -10.46
N ARG A 489 -31.72 -10.21 -11.24
CA ARG A 489 -32.10 -8.90 -11.79
C ARG A 489 -33.28 -8.99 -12.78
N GLY A 490 -33.44 -10.13 -13.46
CA GLY A 490 -34.61 -10.45 -14.30
C GLY A 490 -35.85 -10.90 -13.52
N SER A 491 -35.67 -11.38 -12.28
CA SER A 491 -36.75 -11.99 -11.48
C SER A 491 -37.29 -11.11 -10.37
N ILE A 492 -36.47 -10.19 -9.83
CA ILE A 492 -36.82 -9.30 -8.71
C ILE A 492 -36.37 -7.85 -8.99
N ALA A 493 -36.82 -6.92 -8.14
CA ALA A 493 -36.42 -5.51 -8.27
C ALA A 493 -34.88 -5.36 -8.31
N PRO A 494 -34.33 -4.56 -9.27
CA PRO A 494 -32.88 -4.45 -9.48
C PRO A 494 -32.09 -4.14 -8.21
N LEU A 495 -32.58 -3.23 -7.38
CA LEU A 495 -31.95 -2.88 -6.11
C LEU A 495 -31.83 -4.07 -5.15
N ARG A 496 -32.87 -4.91 -5.06
CA ARG A 496 -32.83 -6.11 -4.21
C ARG A 496 -31.86 -7.14 -4.76
N ALA A 497 -31.81 -7.32 -6.08
CA ALA A 497 -30.85 -8.20 -6.74
C ALA A 497 -29.41 -7.76 -6.43
N ASP A 498 -29.11 -6.48 -6.56
CA ASP A 498 -27.78 -5.92 -6.26
C ASP A 498 -27.41 -6.10 -4.78
N ILE A 499 -28.34 -5.82 -3.85
CA ILE A 499 -28.12 -6.03 -2.41
C ILE A 499 -27.80 -7.51 -2.11
N ILE A 500 -28.63 -8.45 -2.58
CA ILE A 500 -28.42 -9.89 -2.34
C ILE A 500 -27.07 -10.33 -2.91
N THR A 501 -26.74 -9.88 -4.11
CA THR A 501 -25.49 -10.27 -4.77
C THR A 501 -24.27 -9.76 -4.02
N VAL A 502 -24.26 -8.50 -3.61
CA VAL A 502 -23.11 -7.90 -2.92
C VAL A 502 -22.98 -8.39 -1.48
N THR A 503 -24.10 -8.55 -0.75
CA THR A 503 -24.04 -8.86 0.69
C THR A 503 -24.02 -10.35 1.01
N LEU A 504 -24.63 -11.21 0.18
CA LEU A 504 -24.74 -12.64 0.44
C LEU A 504 -23.93 -13.47 -0.57
N LEU A 505 -24.20 -13.31 -1.87
CA LEU A 505 -23.57 -14.16 -2.89
C LEU A 505 -22.08 -13.86 -3.05
N GLY A 506 -21.66 -12.59 -2.96
CA GLY A 506 -20.25 -12.18 -3.07
C GLY A 506 -19.37 -12.81 -2.00
N PRO A 507 -19.63 -12.59 -0.69
CA PRO A 507 -18.88 -13.22 0.39
C PRO A 507 -18.90 -14.76 0.33
N PHE A 508 -20.05 -15.35 -0.04
CA PHE A 508 -20.15 -16.79 -0.24
C PHE A 508 -19.25 -17.28 -1.38
N ALA A 509 -19.26 -16.59 -2.53
CA ALA A 509 -18.40 -16.91 -3.67
C ALA A 509 -16.90 -16.78 -3.32
N VAL A 510 -16.51 -15.76 -2.54
CA VAL A 510 -15.12 -15.63 -2.02
C VAL A 510 -14.79 -16.83 -1.14
N ALA A 511 -15.62 -17.15 -0.16
CA ALA A 511 -15.39 -18.28 0.75
C ALA A 511 -15.27 -19.61 -0.01
N LEU A 512 -16.19 -19.88 -0.93
CA LEU A 512 -16.20 -21.08 -1.77
C LEU A 512 -14.94 -21.17 -2.64
N SER A 513 -14.53 -20.06 -3.25
CA SER A 513 -13.31 -19.99 -4.07
C SER A 513 -12.05 -20.22 -3.26
N VAL A 514 -11.93 -19.61 -2.08
CA VAL A 514 -10.78 -19.81 -1.18
C VAL A 514 -10.69 -21.26 -0.72
N VAL A 515 -11.82 -21.86 -0.29
CA VAL A 515 -11.87 -23.27 0.10
C VAL A 515 -11.47 -24.17 -1.08
N GLY A 516 -12.01 -23.94 -2.26
CA GLY A 516 -11.66 -24.67 -3.48
C GLY A 516 -10.16 -24.56 -3.81
N CYS A 517 -9.57 -23.35 -3.76
CA CYS A 517 -8.15 -23.13 -4.00
C CYS A 517 -7.25 -23.83 -2.96
N VAL A 518 -7.66 -23.85 -1.70
CA VAL A 518 -6.94 -24.55 -0.62
C VAL A 518 -7.02 -26.06 -0.79
N CYS A 519 -8.18 -26.58 -1.18
CA CYS A 519 -8.41 -28.02 -1.39
C CYS A 519 -7.73 -28.56 -2.65
N MET A 520 -7.49 -27.73 -3.64
CA MET A 520 -6.93 -28.09 -4.95
C MET A 520 -5.53 -28.72 -4.88
N ARG A 521 -4.74 -28.40 -3.83
CA ARG A 521 -3.38 -28.93 -3.60
C ARG A 521 -3.24 -29.47 -2.19
N ALA A 522 -2.82 -30.72 -2.07
CA ALA A 522 -2.59 -31.37 -0.78
C ALA A 522 -1.65 -30.56 0.13
N ASP A 523 -0.55 -30.01 -0.46
CA ASP A 523 0.42 -29.18 0.26
C ASP A 523 -0.23 -27.91 0.84
N THR A 524 -1.03 -27.19 0.04
CA THR A 524 -1.69 -25.96 0.46
C THR A 524 -2.75 -26.24 1.53
N ARG A 525 -3.46 -27.35 1.39
CA ARG A 525 -4.43 -27.82 2.39
C ARG A 525 -3.77 -28.15 3.72
N ALA A 526 -2.66 -28.90 3.72
CA ALA A 526 -1.90 -29.24 4.93
C ALA A 526 -1.40 -27.97 5.63
N ASP A 527 -0.92 -27.00 4.87
CA ASP A 527 -0.44 -25.72 5.35
C ASP A 527 -1.55 -24.88 6.01
N PHE A 528 -2.70 -24.78 5.35
CA PHE A 528 -3.85 -24.03 5.84
C PHE A 528 -4.40 -24.65 7.14
N VAL A 529 -4.55 -25.96 7.18
CA VAL A 529 -4.99 -26.70 8.38
C VAL A 529 -4.00 -26.49 9.54
N SER A 530 -2.69 -26.50 9.27
CA SER A 530 -1.67 -26.25 10.29
C SER A 530 -1.77 -24.84 10.90
N ILE A 531 -2.13 -23.84 10.10
CA ILE A 531 -2.35 -22.46 10.55
C ILE A 531 -3.61 -22.37 11.39
N LEU A 532 -4.73 -22.91 10.92
CA LEU A 532 -6.00 -22.93 11.67
C LEU A 532 -5.88 -23.69 13.00
N GLY A 533 -5.11 -24.78 13.03
CA GLY A 533 -4.85 -25.55 14.26
C GLY A 533 -4.15 -24.74 15.34
N ARG A 534 -3.35 -23.72 14.97
CA ARG A 534 -2.68 -22.82 15.92
C ARG A 534 -3.62 -21.79 16.55
N PHE A 535 -4.73 -21.48 15.90
CA PHE A 535 -5.76 -20.57 16.42
C PHE A 535 -6.82 -21.28 17.29
N ARG A 536 -6.80 -22.63 17.36
CA ARG A 536 -7.63 -23.32 18.34
C ARG A 536 -7.16 -22.96 19.74
N PRO A 537 -8.03 -22.45 20.62
CA PRO A 537 -7.64 -22.17 22.00
C PRO A 537 -7.11 -23.48 22.61
N ARG A 538 -5.86 -23.45 23.07
CA ARG A 538 -5.33 -24.53 23.90
C ARG A 538 -6.28 -24.66 25.09
N LYS A 539 -7.06 -25.74 25.13
CA LYS A 539 -7.77 -26.10 26.36
C LYS A 539 -6.71 -26.12 27.45
N MET A 540 -6.82 -25.20 28.41
CA MET A 540 -6.01 -25.23 29.62
C MET A 540 -6.32 -26.58 30.30
N ARG A 541 -5.29 -27.46 30.34
CA ARG A 541 -5.24 -28.59 31.27
C ARG A 541 -4.59 -28.10 32.52
#